data_00ddc31d132b3833545fd0d4e85338cf
#
_entry.id   00ddc31d132b3833545fd0d4e85338cf
#
_cell.length_a   1.000
_cell.length_b   1.000
_cell.length_c   1.000
_cell.angle_alpha   90.00
_cell.angle_beta   90.00
_cell.angle_gamma   90.00
#
_symmetry.space_group_name_H-M   'P 1'
#
loop_
_entity.id
_entity.type
_entity.pdbx_description
1 polymer ?
#
loop_
_entity_poly.entity_id
_entity_poly.type
_entity_poly.pdbx_seq_one_letter_code
_entity_poly.pdbx_strand_id
1 'polypeptide(L)'
;MKKVVLLAAMLAACAQVEIKPPEGPLEFSLAGRIAARYRSEAFTGNISWRHAKTGDELLISTPTGQGVAQIVRQGDAVLLKTAEPREYRAADSESLTERVLGFPVPIEGLAQWVQGKPAPELESRGWRVEYQEYDEQRRPRRMRLTYQGIELRLAIAQWN
;
A
#
# COMPACT_ATOMS: atom_id res chain seq x y z
N MET A 1 49.36 -9.06 -41.32
CA MET A 1 48.03 -8.43 -41.24
C MET A 1 47.30 -9.00 -40.04
N LYS A 2 47.29 -8.27 -38.94
CA LYS A 2 46.64 -8.70 -37.70
C LYS A 2 45.23 -8.11 -37.70
N LYS A 3 44.21 -8.98 -37.83
CA LYS A 3 42.80 -8.61 -37.66
C LYS A 3 42.50 -8.51 -36.17
N VAL A 4 42.32 -7.29 -35.68
CA VAL A 4 41.82 -7.02 -34.33
C VAL A 4 40.30 -7.15 -34.39
N VAL A 5 39.76 -8.21 -33.85
CA VAL A 5 38.30 -8.39 -33.63
C VAL A 5 37.96 -7.64 -32.34
N LEU A 6 37.32 -6.49 -32.48
CA LEU A 6 36.80 -5.71 -31.37
C LEU A 6 35.49 -6.39 -30.90
N LEU A 7 35.57 -7.16 -29.83
CA LEU A 7 34.42 -7.74 -29.18
C LEU A 7 33.73 -6.67 -28.32
N ALA A 8 32.73 -6.01 -28.89
CA ALA A 8 31.88 -5.07 -28.14
C ALA A 8 30.99 -5.86 -27.17
N ALA A 9 31.39 -5.91 -25.94
CA ALA A 9 30.56 -6.43 -24.86
C ALA A 9 29.38 -5.44 -24.63
N MET A 10 28.19 -5.79 -25.13
CA MET A 10 26.95 -5.12 -24.76
C MET A 10 26.65 -5.44 -23.29
N LEU A 11 27.02 -4.53 -22.41
CA LEU A 11 26.51 -4.46 -21.05
C LEU A 11 25.03 -4.05 -21.13
N ALA A 12 24.14 -5.05 -21.18
CA ALA A 12 22.73 -4.82 -20.93
C ALA A 12 22.59 -4.42 -19.44
N ALA A 13 22.68 -3.13 -19.17
CA ALA A 13 22.28 -2.58 -17.90
C ALA A 13 20.79 -2.84 -17.75
N CYS A 14 20.40 -3.79 -16.92
CA CYS A 14 19.03 -3.92 -16.42
C CYS A 14 18.74 -2.66 -15.62
N ALA A 15 18.20 -1.64 -16.28
CA ALA A 15 17.69 -0.46 -15.62
C ALA A 15 16.52 -0.92 -14.73
N GLN A 16 16.73 -1.04 -13.43
CA GLN A 16 15.66 -1.25 -12.49
C GLN A 16 14.78 0.00 -12.54
N VAL A 17 13.51 -0.18 -12.92
CA VAL A 17 12.53 0.91 -12.89
C VAL A 17 12.42 1.40 -11.43
N GLU A 18 12.73 2.67 -11.23
CA GLU A 18 12.63 3.30 -9.93
C GLU A 18 11.16 3.54 -9.63
N ILE A 19 10.64 2.87 -8.59
CA ILE A 19 9.26 3.05 -8.11
C ILE A 19 9.25 4.27 -7.19
N LYS A 20 8.49 5.30 -7.56
CA LYS A 20 8.41 6.59 -6.85
C LYS A 20 7.03 6.82 -6.26
N PRO A 21 6.94 7.58 -5.15
CA PRO A 21 5.67 8.08 -4.66
C PRO A 21 4.87 8.81 -5.76
N PRO A 22 3.53 8.84 -5.65
CA PRO A 22 2.70 9.50 -6.66
C PRO A 22 3.04 10.98 -6.77
N GLU A 23 3.29 11.42 -8.00
CA GLU A 23 3.50 12.82 -8.35
C GLU A 23 2.23 13.38 -9.03
N GLY A 24 1.94 14.66 -8.82
CA GLY A 24 0.80 15.34 -9.41
C GLY A 24 -0.47 15.32 -8.53
N PRO A 25 -1.66 15.53 -9.14
CA PRO A 25 -2.90 15.67 -8.39
C PRO A 25 -3.26 14.39 -7.63
N LEU A 26 -3.50 14.51 -6.33
CA LEU A 26 -3.99 13.43 -5.50
C LEU A 26 -5.52 13.36 -5.59
N GLU A 27 -6.07 12.14 -5.62
CA GLU A 27 -7.51 11.93 -5.42
C GLU A 27 -7.86 12.06 -3.95
N PHE A 28 -6.97 11.62 -3.06
CA PHE A 28 -7.03 11.91 -1.63
C PHE A 28 -5.66 11.84 -0.96
N SER A 29 -5.59 12.46 0.20
CA SER A 29 -4.57 12.24 1.20
C SER A 29 -5.23 12.17 2.56
N LEU A 30 -4.79 11.23 3.39
CA LEU A 30 -5.32 11.05 4.73
C LEU A 30 -4.22 10.74 5.73
N ALA A 31 -4.51 11.04 6.99
CA ALA A 31 -3.72 10.59 8.13
C ALA A 31 -4.66 10.05 9.20
N GLY A 32 -4.21 9.03 9.93
CA GLY A 32 -5.02 8.39 10.95
C GLY A 32 -4.30 7.27 11.67
N ARG A 33 -5.10 6.37 12.24
CA ARG A 33 -4.63 5.17 12.92
C ARG A 33 -5.09 3.92 12.19
N ILE A 34 -4.21 2.94 12.14
CA ILE A 34 -4.50 1.61 11.62
C ILE A 34 -4.28 0.58 12.71
N ALA A 35 -5.16 -0.40 12.78
CA ALA A 35 -4.97 -1.62 13.55
C ALA A 35 -5.18 -2.80 12.63
N ALA A 36 -4.30 -3.77 12.70
CA ALA A 36 -4.38 -5.03 11.96
C ALA A 36 -4.35 -6.19 12.93
N ARG A 37 -5.17 -7.19 12.69
CA ARG A 37 -5.17 -8.46 13.43
C ARG A 37 -5.25 -9.60 12.44
N TYR A 38 -4.34 -10.55 12.61
CA TYR A 38 -4.33 -11.79 11.86
C TYR A 38 -3.79 -12.92 12.72
N ARG A 39 -4.54 -14.01 12.85
CA ARG A 39 -4.20 -15.11 13.78
C ARG A 39 -3.99 -14.60 15.20
N SER A 40 -2.84 -14.88 15.80
CA SER A 40 -2.46 -14.42 17.15
C SER A 40 -1.71 -13.07 17.15
N GLU A 41 -1.43 -12.52 15.97
CA GLU A 41 -0.67 -11.29 15.85
C GLU A 41 -1.60 -10.08 15.74
N ALA A 42 -1.18 -8.98 16.36
CA ALA A 42 -1.87 -7.70 16.28
C ALA A 42 -0.86 -6.56 16.17
N PHE A 43 -1.18 -5.60 15.34
CA PHE A 43 -0.43 -4.38 15.15
C PHE A 43 -1.35 -3.18 15.31
N THR A 44 -0.84 -2.11 15.91
CA THR A 44 -1.50 -0.80 15.94
C THR A 44 -0.46 0.28 15.67
N GLY A 45 -0.79 1.23 14.82
CA GLY A 45 0.12 2.31 14.46
C GLY A 45 -0.59 3.49 13.81
N ASN A 46 0.22 4.44 13.34
CA ASN A 46 -0.25 5.54 12.53
C ASN A 46 -0.10 5.19 11.06
N ILE A 47 -0.98 5.75 10.23
CA ILE A 47 -0.94 5.65 8.79
C ILE A 47 -1.07 7.03 8.17
N SER A 48 -0.25 7.30 7.15
CA SER A 48 -0.45 8.37 6.19
C SER A 48 -0.57 7.73 4.81
N TRP A 49 -1.60 8.09 4.06
CA TRP A 49 -1.84 7.55 2.73
C TRP A 49 -2.09 8.66 1.73
N ARG A 50 -1.30 8.68 0.69
CA ARG A 50 -1.44 9.56 -0.48
C ARG A 50 -1.84 8.70 -1.67
N HIS A 51 -2.94 9.02 -2.31
CA HIS A 51 -3.49 8.28 -3.44
C HIS A 51 -3.69 9.17 -4.64
N ALA A 52 -3.18 8.72 -5.79
CA ALA A 52 -3.45 9.28 -7.11
C ALA A 52 -3.82 8.16 -8.07
N LYS A 53 -4.37 8.49 -9.23
CA LYS A 53 -4.68 7.48 -10.28
C LYS A 53 -3.48 6.62 -10.66
N THR A 54 -2.30 7.21 -10.64
CA THR A 54 -1.05 6.58 -11.07
C THR A 54 -0.36 5.79 -9.98
N GLY A 55 -0.75 5.95 -8.71
CA GLY A 55 -0.06 5.27 -7.63
C GLY A 55 -0.50 5.64 -6.23
N ASP A 56 0.15 5.01 -5.27
CA ASP A 56 -0.08 5.17 -3.84
C ASP A 56 1.24 5.31 -3.09
N GLU A 57 1.19 6.03 -1.98
CA GLU A 57 2.21 5.99 -0.94
C GLU A 57 1.54 5.83 0.42
N LEU A 58 1.86 4.74 1.09
CA LEU A 58 1.43 4.48 2.46
C LEU A 58 2.65 4.50 3.38
N LEU A 59 2.61 5.35 4.39
CA LEU A 59 3.61 5.39 5.45
C LEU A 59 2.97 4.87 6.73
N ILE A 60 3.57 3.84 7.30
CA ILE A 60 3.12 3.21 8.55
C ILE A 60 4.19 3.43 9.62
N SER A 61 3.77 3.88 10.78
CA SER A 61 4.66 4.10 11.93
C SER A 61 4.05 3.54 13.21
N THR A 62 4.90 3.34 14.23
CA THR A 62 4.43 3.05 15.58
C THR A 62 3.58 4.22 16.12
N PRO A 63 2.80 4.01 17.20
CA PRO A 63 2.07 5.11 17.85
C PRO A 63 2.98 6.27 18.30
N THR A 64 4.25 6.01 18.56
CA THR A 64 5.27 7.00 18.93
C THR A 64 5.92 7.70 17.73
N GLY A 65 5.55 7.32 16.50
CA GLY A 65 6.01 7.96 15.26
C GLY A 65 7.25 7.33 14.60
N GLN A 66 7.76 6.22 15.13
CA GLN A 66 8.88 5.51 14.50
C GLN A 66 8.40 4.80 13.24
N GLY A 67 9.05 5.02 12.09
CA GLY A 67 8.71 4.38 10.83
C GLY A 67 8.82 2.86 10.90
N VAL A 68 7.79 2.18 10.42
CA VAL A 68 7.70 0.70 10.35
C VAL A 68 7.79 0.23 8.91
N ALA A 69 7.01 0.84 8.03
CA ALA A 69 6.96 0.48 6.63
C ALA A 69 6.58 1.67 5.74
N GLN A 70 7.12 1.67 4.54
CA GLN A 70 6.67 2.50 3.44
C GLN A 70 6.29 1.58 2.28
N ILE A 71 5.07 1.73 1.78
CA ILE A 71 4.60 1.04 0.58
C ILE A 71 4.40 2.08 -0.50
N VAL A 72 5.01 1.87 -1.65
CA VAL A 72 4.84 2.72 -2.84
C VAL A 72 4.36 1.85 -3.98
N ARG A 73 3.24 2.22 -4.58
CA ARG A 73 2.71 1.63 -5.81
C ARG A 73 2.85 2.66 -6.95
N GLN A 74 3.27 2.18 -8.10
CA GLN A 74 3.30 2.95 -9.34
C GLN A 74 2.83 2.04 -10.48
N GLY A 75 1.67 2.31 -11.04
CA GLY A 75 1.00 1.36 -11.92
C GLY A 75 0.79 0.02 -11.19
N ASP A 76 1.22 -1.07 -11.78
CA ASP A 76 1.13 -2.41 -11.19
C ASP A 76 2.31 -2.73 -10.25
N ALA A 77 3.42 -2.02 -10.39
CA ALA A 77 4.62 -2.27 -9.60
C ALA A 77 4.50 -1.73 -8.17
N VAL A 78 4.90 -2.52 -7.19
CA VAL A 78 4.86 -2.18 -5.77
C VAL A 78 6.21 -2.40 -5.11
N LEU A 79 6.61 -1.43 -4.29
CA LEU A 79 7.80 -1.44 -3.46
C LEU A 79 7.39 -1.32 -2.00
N LEU A 80 7.90 -2.20 -1.16
CA LEU A 80 7.78 -2.11 0.29
C LEU A 80 9.18 -1.96 0.90
N LYS A 81 9.35 -0.90 1.68
CA LYS A 81 10.53 -0.67 2.52
C LYS A 81 10.15 -0.86 3.98
N THR A 82 10.98 -1.56 4.74
CA THR A 82 10.79 -1.75 6.19
C THR A 82 11.77 -0.90 6.99
N ALA A 83 11.55 -0.81 8.31
CA ALA A 83 12.48 -0.11 9.22
C ALA A 83 13.90 -0.69 9.18
N GLU A 84 14.04 -2.00 8.96
CA GLU A 84 15.31 -2.59 8.55
C GLU A 84 15.60 -2.17 7.10
N PRO A 85 16.89 -2.03 6.70
CA PRO A 85 17.25 -1.60 5.35
C PRO A 85 16.99 -2.73 4.32
N ARG A 86 15.73 -3.15 4.20
CA ARG A 86 15.25 -4.16 3.26
C ARG A 86 14.18 -3.58 2.37
N GLU A 87 14.32 -3.87 1.10
CA GLU A 87 13.33 -3.52 0.08
C GLU A 87 12.76 -4.80 -0.53
N TYR A 88 11.44 -4.81 -0.69
CA TYR A 88 10.72 -5.89 -1.34
C TYR A 88 9.95 -5.31 -2.53
N ARG A 89 9.98 -6.01 -3.68
CA ARG A 89 9.29 -5.60 -4.90
C ARG A 89 8.40 -6.72 -5.39
N ALA A 90 7.26 -6.36 -5.96
CA ALA A 90 6.33 -7.27 -6.63
C ALA A 90 5.55 -6.54 -7.71
N ALA A 91 4.85 -7.31 -8.54
CA ALA A 91 3.97 -6.82 -9.60
C ALA A 91 2.57 -6.44 -9.09
N ASP A 92 2.25 -6.72 -7.82
CA ASP A 92 0.98 -6.36 -7.18
C ASP A 92 1.14 -6.23 -5.66
N SER A 93 0.21 -5.48 -5.05
CA SER A 93 0.24 -5.19 -3.61
C SER A 93 -0.05 -6.40 -2.74
N GLU A 94 -0.91 -7.31 -3.17
CA GLU A 94 -1.32 -8.46 -2.40
C GLU A 94 -0.22 -9.48 -2.24
N SER A 95 0.43 -9.87 -3.34
CA SER A 95 1.59 -10.77 -3.32
C SER A 95 2.72 -10.23 -2.45
N LEU A 96 2.94 -8.91 -2.50
CA LEU A 96 3.98 -8.28 -1.72
C LEU A 96 3.66 -8.30 -0.23
N THR A 97 2.46 -7.89 0.15
CA THR A 97 2.05 -7.83 1.56
C THR A 97 1.88 -9.22 2.14
N GLU A 98 1.38 -10.19 1.39
CA GLU A 98 1.30 -11.59 1.83
C GLU A 98 2.68 -12.15 2.16
N ARG A 99 3.67 -11.90 1.30
CA ARG A 99 5.05 -12.35 1.53
C ARG A 99 5.70 -11.71 2.75
N VAL A 100 5.41 -10.43 3.03
CA VAL A 100 6.09 -9.66 4.08
C VAL A 100 5.29 -9.61 5.38
N LEU A 101 3.96 -9.48 5.29
CA LEU A 101 3.06 -9.35 6.44
C LEU A 101 2.34 -10.66 6.79
N GLY A 102 2.39 -11.66 5.89
CA GLY A 102 1.72 -12.94 6.06
C GLY A 102 0.24 -12.93 5.64
N PHE A 103 -0.27 -11.84 5.09
CA PHE A 103 -1.62 -11.72 4.54
C PHE A 103 -1.69 -10.71 3.40
N PRO A 104 -2.60 -10.91 2.42
CA PRO A 104 -2.74 -10.01 1.29
C PRO A 104 -3.44 -8.71 1.69
N VAL A 105 -2.96 -7.57 1.14
CA VAL A 105 -3.61 -6.26 1.28
C VAL A 105 -3.83 -5.67 -0.11
N PRO A 106 -5.08 -5.65 -0.62
CA PRO A 106 -5.41 -5.13 -1.94
C PRO A 106 -5.53 -3.58 -1.92
N ILE A 107 -4.41 -2.88 -1.96
CA ILE A 107 -4.33 -1.43 -1.79
C ILE A 107 -5.26 -0.68 -2.76
N GLU A 108 -5.31 -1.08 -4.03
CA GLU A 108 -6.12 -0.44 -5.07
C GLU A 108 -7.62 -0.52 -4.76
N GLY A 109 -8.08 -1.67 -4.31
CA GLY A 109 -9.48 -1.87 -3.93
C GLY A 109 -9.82 -1.17 -2.61
N LEU A 110 -8.90 -1.20 -1.64
CA LEU A 110 -9.07 -0.47 -0.38
C LEU A 110 -9.15 1.04 -0.59
N ALA A 111 -8.45 1.59 -1.59
CA ALA A 111 -8.54 2.99 -1.96
C ALA A 111 -9.97 3.41 -2.37
N GLN A 112 -10.76 2.51 -2.97
CA GLN A 112 -12.18 2.76 -3.27
C GLN A 112 -13.00 2.84 -1.96
N TRP A 113 -12.85 1.85 -1.09
CA TRP A 113 -13.60 1.81 0.17
C TRP A 113 -13.26 2.95 1.11
N VAL A 114 -12.01 3.36 1.17
CA VAL A 114 -11.59 4.52 1.97
C VAL A 114 -12.33 5.79 1.53
N GLN A 115 -12.64 5.93 0.24
CA GLN A 115 -13.42 7.03 -0.31
C GLN A 115 -14.94 6.83 -0.18
N GLY A 116 -15.40 5.72 0.40
CA GLY A 116 -16.82 5.36 0.46
C GLY A 116 -17.39 4.88 -0.87
N LYS A 117 -16.54 4.52 -1.82
CA LYS A 117 -16.94 4.00 -3.13
C LYS A 117 -17.07 2.47 -3.08
N PRO A 118 -17.94 1.86 -3.89
CA PRO A 118 -18.05 0.40 -3.96
C PRO A 118 -16.78 -0.22 -4.57
N ALA A 119 -16.41 -1.40 -4.10
CA ALA A 119 -15.34 -2.22 -4.66
C ALA A 119 -15.83 -3.66 -4.87
N PRO A 120 -16.69 -3.91 -5.88
CA PRO A 120 -17.36 -5.20 -6.09
C PRO A 120 -16.36 -6.34 -6.32
N GLU A 121 -15.18 -6.07 -6.85
CA GLU A 121 -14.11 -7.06 -7.01
C GLU A 121 -13.62 -7.59 -5.67
N LEU A 122 -13.46 -6.72 -4.67
CA LEU A 122 -13.08 -7.16 -3.32
C LEU A 122 -14.21 -7.94 -2.66
N GLU A 123 -15.45 -7.48 -2.79
CA GLU A 123 -16.63 -8.14 -2.22
C GLU A 123 -16.81 -9.54 -2.81
N SER A 124 -16.63 -9.71 -4.12
CA SER A 124 -16.71 -11.02 -4.79
C SER A 124 -15.63 -12.00 -4.33
N ARG A 125 -14.48 -11.49 -3.90
CA ARG A 125 -13.36 -12.27 -3.35
C ARG A 125 -13.50 -12.58 -1.87
N GLY A 126 -14.54 -12.08 -1.21
CA GLY A 126 -14.86 -12.35 0.19
C GLY A 126 -14.43 -11.27 1.18
N TRP A 127 -13.87 -10.17 0.71
CA TRP A 127 -13.65 -9.00 1.56
C TRP A 127 -14.98 -8.37 1.96
N ARG A 128 -15.02 -7.78 3.16
CA ARG A 128 -16.17 -7.03 3.66
C ARG A 128 -15.70 -5.73 4.28
N VAL A 129 -16.51 -4.68 4.11
CA VAL A 129 -16.30 -3.37 4.75
C VAL A 129 -17.53 -3.02 5.60
N GLU A 130 -17.26 -2.52 6.80
CA GLU A 130 -18.26 -1.96 7.71
C GLU A 130 -17.85 -0.52 8.02
N TYR A 131 -18.66 0.44 7.56
CA TYR A 131 -18.49 1.84 7.89
C TYR A 131 -19.15 2.13 9.24
N GLN A 132 -18.38 2.59 10.20
CA GLN A 132 -18.82 2.80 11.58
C GLN A 132 -19.08 4.28 11.88
N GLU A 133 -18.36 5.17 11.21
CA GLU A 133 -18.44 6.61 11.43
C GLU A 133 -18.11 7.38 10.14
N TYR A 134 -18.78 8.52 9.95
CA TYR A 134 -18.52 9.46 8.86
C TYR A 134 -18.23 10.84 9.43
N ASP A 135 -17.48 11.66 8.70
CA ASP A 135 -17.26 13.06 9.01
C ASP A 135 -18.45 13.94 8.54
N GLU A 136 -18.37 15.25 8.78
CA GLU A 136 -19.38 16.22 8.39
C GLU A 136 -19.59 16.29 6.87
N GLN A 137 -18.57 15.97 6.07
CA GLN A 137 -18.64 15.89 4.61
C GLN A 137 -19.07 14.52 4.11
N ARG A 138 -19.53 13.64 4.99
CA ARG A 138 -19.96 12.26 4.71
C ARG A 138 -18.85 11.36 4.15
N ARG A 139 -17.60 11.68 4.41
CA ARG A 139 -16.46 10.80 4.10
C ARG A 139 -16.27 9.78 5.23
N PRO A 140 -15.90 8.54 4.92
CA PRO A 140 -15.61 7.55 5.96
C PRO A 140 -14.57 8.06 6.94
N ARG A 141 -14.86 7.93 8.25
CA ARG A 141 -13.96 8.31 9.33
C ARG A 141 -13.48 7.10 10.12
N ARG A 142 -14.33 6.10 10.27
CA ARG A 142 -13.97 4.83 10.91
C ARG A 142 -14.57 3.67 10.15
N MET A 143 -13.73 2.70 9.83
CA MET A 143 -14.15 1.51 9.12
C MET A 143 -13.43 0.27 9.62
N ARG A 144 -14.09 -0.86 9.46
CA ARG A 144 -13.56 -2.19 9.69
C ARG A 144 -13.63 -2.99 8.40
N LEU A 145 -12.53 -3.62 8.06
CA LEU A 145 -12.41 -4.49 6.89
C LEU A 145 -12.08 -5.89 7.37
N THR A 146 -12.71 -6.89 6.80
CA THR A 146 -12.51 -8.29 7.19
C THR A 146 -12.32 -9.18 5.97
N TYR A 147 -11.42 -10.16 6.09
CA TYR A 147 -11.18 -11.18 5.08
C TYR A 147 -10.49 -12.39 5.72
N GLN A 148 -11.09 -13.59 5.65
CA GLN A 148 -10.46 -14.87 6.04
C GLN A 148 -9.65 -14.81 7.37
N GLY A 149 -10.23 -14.25 8.42
CA GLY A 149 -9.58 -14.11 9.72
C GLY A 149 -8.65 -12.92 9.87
N ILE A 150 -8.50 -12.10 8.80
CA ILE A 150 -7.86 -10.80 8.85
C ILE A 150 -8.91 -9.77 9.27
N GLU A 151 -8.54 -8.89 10.19
CA GLU A 151 -9.31 -7.70 10.53
C GLU A 151 -8.40 -6.49 10.43
N LEU A 152 -8.78 -5.52 9.60
CA LEU A 152 -8.16 -4.21 9.51
C LEU A 152 -9.15 -3.16 10.02
N ARG A 153 -8.70 -2.27 10.89
CA ARG A 153 -9.46 -1.12 11.35
C ARG A 153 -8.72 0.15 10.98
N LEU A 154 -9.43 1.07 10.37
CA LEU A 154 -8.92 2.38 10.00
C LEU A 154 -9.75 3.45 10.69
N ALA A 155 -9.06 4.35 11.40
CA ALA A 155 -9.65 5.55 11.99
C ALA A 155 -8.94 6.77 11.38
N ILE A 156 -9.64 7.48 10.49
CA ILE A 156 -9.10 8.64 9.78
C ILE A 156 -9.28 9.87 10.68
N ALA A 157 -8.18 10.48 11.06
CA ALA A 157 -8.15 11.69 11.87
C ALA A 157 -8.21 12.94 10.99
N GLN A 158 -7.62 12.88 9.79
CA GLN A 158 -7.47 14.02 8.89
C GLN A 158 -7.55 13.58 7.43
N TRP A 159 -8.32 14.33 6.66
CA TRP A 159 -8.34 14.35 5.21
C TRP A 159 -7.66 15.62 4.70
N ASN A 160 -6.76 15.51 3.72
CA ASN A 160 -6.04 16.64 3.12
C ASN A 160 -6.29 16.72 1.61
#